data_70b4fcfa7c11a61b4551bb7230cbd13d
#
_entry.id   70b4fcfa7c11a61b4551bb7230cbd13d
#
_cell.length_a   1.000
_cell.length_b   1.000
_cell.length_c   1.000
_cell.angle_alpha   90.00
_cell.angle_beta   90.00
_cell.angle_gamma   90.00
#
_symmetry.space_group_name_H-M   'P 1'
#
loop_
_entity.id
_entity.type
_entity.pdbx_description
1 polymer ?
#
loop_
_entity_poly.entity_id
_entity_poly.type
_entity_poly.pdbx_seq_one_letter_code
_entity_poly.pdbx_strand_id
1 'polypeptide(L)'
;ESIDNQENLLEREANIFSAVVLMPDIVLLSKIYYSCDSFQKVQENLEVSKQALYFRLLDLFREYSSYNEGGIKQAINAYIQGQNASIVLLFYEIKEQIIIEFNQYRPSFKKQLQNRIIHKGFVSSEELPELLKQENWEILKKSIKNLRIWLIYNKGNSIAYAWDCTKLSEQEARKKAELQLLMM
;
A
#
# COMPACT_ATOMS: atom_id res chain seq x y z
N GLU A 1 29.52 -28.52 -11.19
CA GLU A 1 29.55 -27.70 -9.93
C GLU A 1 29.10 -26.24 -10.14
N SER A 2 29.28 -25.61 -11.31
CA SER A 2 28.92 -24.19 -11.53
C SER A 2 27.44 -23.96 -11.87
N ILE A 3 26.76 -24.91 -12.51
CA ILE A 3 25.36 -24.80 -12.93
C ILE A 3 24.42 -24.94 -11.73
N ASP A 4 24.68 -25.93 -10.85
CA ASP A 4 23.92 -26.20 -9.64
C ASP A 4 23.93 -25.00 -8.64
N ASN A 5 25.06 -24.28 -8.58
CA ASN A 5 25.18 -23.08 -7.76
C ASN A 5 24.40 -21.88 -8.33
N GLN A 6 24.30 -21.75 -9.64
CA GLN A 6 23.52 -20.67 -10.27
C GLN A 6 22.00 -20.92 -10.16
N GLU A 7 21.54 -22.14 -10.35
CA GLU A 7 20.12 -22.51 -10.14
C GLU A 7 19.68 -22.27 -8.72
N ASN A 8 20.48 -22.68 -7.72
CA ASN A 8 20.21 -22.41 -6.30
C ASN A 8 20.17 -20.91 -5.96
N LEU A 9 20.96 -20.09 -6.65
CA LEU A 9 21.00 -18.63 -6.44
C LEU A 9 19.76 -17.96 -7.00
N LEU A 10 19.34 -18.34 -8.21
CA LEU A 10 18.12 -17.84 -8.86
C LEU A 10 16.85 -18.26 -8.09
N GLU A 11 16.81 -19.50 -7.61
CA GLU A 11 15.70 -19.98 -6.77
C GLU A 11 15.61 -19.20 -5.46
N ARG A 12 16.74 -18.93 -4.83
CA ARG A 12 16.79 -18.11 -3.60
C ARG A 12 16.33 -16.68 -3.86
N GLU A 13 16.78 -16.05 -4.93
CA GLU A 13 16.34 -14.70 -5.31
C GLU A 13 14.84 -14.66 -5.62
N ALA A 14 14.31 -15.65 -6.32
CA ALA A 14 12.88 -15.77 -6.61
C ALA A 14 12.06 -15.95 -5.32
N ASN A 15 12.53 -16.71 -4.37
CA ASN A 15 11.89 -16.92 -3.08
C ASN A 15 11.89 -15.63 -2.24
N ILE A 16 12.99 -14.88 -2.21
CA ILE A 16 13.07 -13.58 -1.53
C ILE A 16 12.11 -12.58 -2.18
N PHE A 17 12.12 -12.47 -3.51
CA PHE A 17 11.24 -11.58 -4.24
C PHE A 17 9.76 -11.92 -3.97
N SER A 18 9.40 -13.19 -4.05
CA SER A 18 8.03 -13.65 -3.76
C SER A 18 7.61 -13.33 -2.32
N ALA A 19 8.51 -13.51 -1.36
CA ALA A 19 8.24 -13.18 0.04
C ALA A 19 7.99 -11.68 0.25
N VAL A 20 8.76 -10.80 -0.38
CA VAL A 20 8.57 -9.33 -0.29
C VAL A 20 7.26 -8.90 -0.95
N VAL A 21 6.91 -9.49 -2.10
CA VAL A 21 5.65 -9.18 -2.82
C VAL A 21 4.42 -9.64 -2.05
N LEU A 22 4.45 -10.86 -1.48
CA LEU A 22 3.34 -11.42 -0.71
C LEU A 22 3.20 -10.82 0.68
N MET A 23 4.32 -10.42 1.28
CA MET A 23 4.40 -9.89 2.65
C MET A 23 5.15 -8.54 2.66
N PRO A 24 4.60 -7.45 2.08
CA PRO A 24 5.25 -6.14 2.10
C PRO A 24 5.47 -5.62 3.52
N ASP A 25 6.56 -4.90 3.76
CA ASP A 25 6.95 -4.38 5.08
C ASP A 25 5.85 -3.56 5.74
N ILE A 26 5.21 -2.69 4.96
CA ILE A 26 4.10 -1.84 5.44
C ILE A 26 2.87 -2.67 5.87
N VAL A 27 2.63 -3.81 5.24
CA VAL A 27 1.53 -4.73 5.59
C VAL A 27 1.87 -5.47 6.88
N LEU A 28 3.10 -5.95 7.03
CA LEU A 28 3.58 -6.58 8.26
C LEU A 28 3.55 -5.59 9.44
N LEU A 29 4.04 -4.37 9.23
CA LEU A 29 3.95 -3.28 10.22
C LEU A 29 2.50 -3.02 10.63
N SER A 30 1.58 -2.92 9.67
CA SER A 30 0.16 -2.67 9.94
C SER A 30 -0.46 -3.77 10.78
N LYS A 31 -0.24 -5.04 10.40
CA LYS A 31 -0.86 -6.19 11.07
C LYS A 31 -0.26 -6.45 12.44
N ILE A 32 1.05 -6.43 12.56
CA ILE A 32 1.74 -6.86 13.80
C ILE A 32 1.83 -5.71 14.81
N TYR A 33 2.21 -4.52 14.37
CA TYR A 33 2.41 -3.39 15.27
C TYR A 33 1.12 -2.64 15.57
N TYR A 34 0.35 -2.24 14.54
CA TYR A 34 -0.85 -1.43 14.76
C TYR A 34 -2.09 -2.24 15.11
N SER A 35 -2.29 -3.40 14.48
CA SER A 35 -3.45 -4.26 14.75
C SER A 35 -3.21 -5.29 15.86
N CYS A 36 -1.95 -5.47 16.31
CA CYS A 36 -1.56 -6.49 17.29
C CYS A 36 -2.02 -7.90 16.92
N ASP A 37 -2.08 -8.22 15.63
CA ASP A 37 -2.47 -9.54 15.15
C ASP A 37 -1.48 -10.60 15.63
N SER A 38 -1.99 -11.78 16.03
CA SER A 38 -1.14 -12.91 16.38
C SER A 38 -0.43 -13.48 15.15
N PHE A 39 0.66 -14.20 15.36
CA PHE A 39 1.43 -14.85 14.28
C PHE A 39 0.51 -15.71 13.39
N GLN A 40 -0.35 -16.51 13.98
CA GLN A 40 -1.29 -17.36 13.25
C GLN A 40 -2.27 -16.53 12.42
N LYS A 41 -2.82 -15.44 12.97
CA LYS A 41 -3.75 -14.57 12.25
C LYS A 41 -3.10 -13.86 11.07
N VAL A 42 -1.84 -13.42 11.22
CA VAL A 42 -1.07 -12.85 10.10
C VAL A 42 -0.83 -13.88 9.01
N GLN A 43 -0.45 -15.10 9.40
CA GLN A 43 -0.22 -16.22 8.49
C GLN A 43 -1.48 -16.58 7.69
N GLU A 44 -2.62 -16.70 8.35
CA GLU A 44 -3.92 -16.99 7.72
C GLU A 44 -4.35 -15.87 6.77
N ASN A 45 -4.24 -14.60 7.20
CA ASN A 45 -4.64 -13.44 6.39
C ASN A 45 -3.79 -13.25 5.13
N LEU A 46 -2.53 -13.65 5.15
CA LEU A 46 -1.62 -13.51 4.02
C LEU A 46 -1.48 -14.82 3.22
N GLU A 47 -2.16 -15.89 3.66
CA GLU A 47 -2.15 -17.22 3.03
C GLU A 47 -0.72 -17.78 2.83
N VAL A 48 0.15 -17.55 3.82
CA VAL A 48 1.55 -17.97 3.76
C VAL A 48 1.88 -19.09 4.76
N SER A 49 2.94 -19.87 4.50
CA SER A 49 3.39 -20.88 5.43
C SER A 49 4.05 -20.25 6.68
N LYS A 50 4.04 -20.99 7.80
CA LYS A 50 4.74 -20.60 9.02
C LYS A 50 6.22 -20.29 8.76
N GLN A 51 6.85 -21.12 7.95
CA GLN A 51 8.26 -20.97 7.61
C GLN A 51 8.51 -19.71 6.77
N ALA A 52 7.64 -19.42 5.77
CA ALA A 52 7.75 -18.24 4.95
C ALA A 52 7.63 -16.96 5.79
N LEU A 53 6.63 -16.86 6.67
CA LEU A 53 6.47 -15.71 7.55
C LEU A 53 7.64 -15.56 8.53
N TYR A 54 8.15 -16.66 9.09
CA TYR A 54 9.32 -16.64 9.97
C TYR A 54 10.55 -16.04 9.28
N PHE A 55 10.91 -16.55 8.10
CA PHE A 55 12.07 -16.05 7.37
C PHE A 55 11.88 -14.62 6.88
N ARG A 56 10.67 -14.26 6.45
CA ARG A 56 10.38 -12.89 6.04
C ARG A 56 10.56 -11.88 7.18
N LEU A 57 10.08 -12.21 8.38
CA LEU A 57 10.31 -11.37 9.57
C LEU A 57 11.79 -11.32 9.95
N LEU A 58 12.50 -12.43 9.82
CA LEU A 58 13.95 -12.49 10.10
C LEU A 58 14.73 -11.56 9.14
N ASP A 59 14.41 -11.60 7.84
CA ASP A 59 15.06 -10.78 6.83
C ASP A 59 14.72 -9.29 7.03
N LEU A 60 13.45 -8.96 7.30
CA LEU A 60 13.01 -7.61 7.60
C LEU A 60 13.80 -6.99 8.77
N PHE A 61 13.90 -7.69 9.88
CA PHE A 61 14.62 -7.16 11.04
C PHE A 61 16.13 -7.16 10.89
N ARG A 62 16.71 -8.05 10.10
CA ARG A 62 18.14 -8.01 9.74
C ARG A 62 18.50 -6.76 8.93
N GLU A 63 17.58 -6.31 8.08
CA GLU A 63 17.79 -5.16 7.22
C GLU A 63 17.72 -3.84 7.99
N TYR A 64 16.75 -3.70 8.89
CA TYR A 64 16.40 -2.40 9.48
C TYR A 64 16.74 -2.27 10.97
N SER A 65 16.86 -3.37 11.72
CA SER A 65 17.03 -3.33 13.17
C SER A 65 18.50 -3.32 13.59
N SER A 66 18.80 -2.63 14.69
CA SER A 66 20.11 -2.66 15.34
C SER A 66 20.37 -3.91 16.18
N TYR A 67 19.36 -4.75 16.40
CA TYR A 67 19.48 -5.96 17.20
C TYR A 67 20.31 -7.04 16.51
N ASN A 68 21.05 -7.81 17.30
CA ASN A 68 21.76 -8.98 16.78
C ASN A 68 20.79 -10.10 16.38
N GLU A 69 21.25 -10.98 15.51
CA GLU A 69 20.42 -12.07 14.97
C GLU A 69 19.83 -12.98 16.05
N GLY A 70 20.53 -13.20 17.15
CA GLY A 70 20.04 -13.99 18.28
C GLY A 70 18.83 -13.37 18.94
N GLY A 71 18.87 -12.06 19.21
CA GLY A 71 17.74 -11.30 19.76
C GLY A 71 16.54 -11.27 18.83
N ILE A 72 16.77 -11.09 17.52
CA ILE A 72 15.71 -11.12 16.51
C ILE A 72 15.02 -12.50 16.49
N LYS A 73 15.78 -13.59 16.42
CA LYS A 73 15.25 -14.96 16.45
C LYS A 73 14.46 -15.24 17.73
N GLN A 74 14.94 -14.77 18.87
CA GLN A 74 14.24 -14.93 20.15
C GLN A 74 12.89 -14.17 20.13
N ALA A 75 12.85 -12.94 19.63
CA ALA A 75 11.62 -12.15 19.53
C ALA A 75 10.59 -12.80 18.58
N ILE A 76 11.02 -13.32 17.42
CA ILE A 76 10.13 -14.02 16.49
C ILE A 76 9.61 -15.31 17.10
N ASN A 77 10.44 -16.10 17.79
CA ASN A 77 10.02 -17.32 18.47
C ASN A 77 9.02 -17.04 19.61
N ALA A 78 9.24 -15.98 20.39
CA ALA A 78 8.28 -15.53 21.40
C ALA A 78 6.93 -15.13 20.76
N TYR A 79 6.95 -14.43 19.63
CA TYR A 79 5.76 -14.05 18.87
C TYR A 79 4.99 -15.29 18.37
N ILE A 80 5.67 -16.31 17.87
CA ILE A 80 5.05 -17.59 17.49
C ILE A 80 4.34 -18.26 18.68
N GLN A 81 4.86 -18.07 19.89
CA GLN A 81 4.28 -18.59 21.13
C GLN A 81 3.18 -17.69 21.72
N GLY A 82 2.80 -16.61 21.02
CA GLY A 82 1.76 -15.68 21.47
C GLY A 82 2.27 -14.57 22.39
N GLN A 83 3.58 -14.40 22.54
CA GLN A 83 4.20 -13.33 23.34
C GLN A 83 4.60 -12.16 22.41
N ASN A 84 3.73 -11.15 22.29
CA ASN A 84 3.90 -10.10 21.30
C ASN A 84 4.84 -8.96 21.69
N ALA A 85 5.20 -8.82 22.96
CA ALA A 85 5.94 -7.66 23.46
C ALA A 85 7.27 -7.41 22.72
N SER A 86 8.07 -8.46 22.54
CA SER A 86 9.40 -8.32 21.91
C SER A 86 9.32 -7.97 20.42
N ILE A 87 8.38 -8.56 19.68
CA ILE A 87 8.20 -8.26 18.26
C ILE A 87 7.67 -6.84 18.04
N VAL A 88 6.81 -6.36 18.93
CA VAL A 88 6.28 -4.98 18.90
C VAL A 88 7.41 -3.98 19.14
N LEU A 89 8.35 -4.27 20.04
CA LEU A 89 9.53 -3.41 20.27
C LEU A 89 10.44 -3.35 19.04
N LEU A 90 10.66 -4.47 18.35
CA LEU A 90 11.40 -4.47 17.09
C LEU A 90 10.73 -3.61 16.03
N PHE A 91 9.41 -3.74 15.84
CA PHE A 91 8.67 -2.88 14.91
C PHE A 91 8.67 -1.41 15.34
N TYR A 92 8.62 -1.12 16.63
CA TYR A 92 8.71 0.26 17.14
C TYR A 92 10.00 0.94 16.69
N GLU A 93 11.13 0.23 16.73
CA GLU A 93 12.43 0.75 16.28
C GLU A 93 12.43 1.10 14.79
N ILE A 94 11.88 0.22 13.93
CA ILE A 94 12.03 0.33 12.48
C ILE A 94 10.84 0.97 11.75
N LYS A 95 9.72 1.24 12.45
CA LYS A 95 8.46 1.70 11.85
C LYS A 95 8.59 2.96 11.01
N GLU A 96 9.36 3.94 11.48
CA GLU A 96 9.52 5.21 10.76
C GLU A 96 10.24 5.00 9.42
N GLN A 97 11.24 4.13 9.40
CA GLN A 97 11.98 3.83 8.18
C GLN A 97 11.09 3.11 7.16
N ILE A 98 10.31 2.11 7.57
CA ILE A 98 9.33 1.43 6.71
C ILE A 98 8.33 2.44 6.14
N ILE A 99 7.81 3.37 6.95
CA ILE A 99 6.85 4.38 6.51
C ILE A 99 7.47 5.36 5.52
N ILE A 100 8.70 5.80 5.76
CA ILE A 100 9.43 6.69 4.85
C ILE A 100 9.62 6.01 3.50
N GLU A 101 10.12 4.78 3.47
CA GLU A 101 10.34 4.03 2.24
C GLU A 101 9.03 3.77 1.48
N PHE A 102 7.99 3.33 2.18
CA PHE A 102 6.67 3.16 1.58
C PHE A 102 6.17 4.45 0.91
N ASN A 103 6.34 5.60 1.57
CA ASN A 103 5.92 6.89 1.02
C ASN A 103 6.76 7.35 -0.17
N GLN A 104 8.05 6.99 -0.24
CA GLN A 104 8.89 7.27 -1.40
C GLN A 104 8.40 6.58 -2.67
N TYR A 105 7.88 5.35 -2.54
CA TYR A 105 7.36 4.57 -3.68
C TYR A 105 5.88 4.83 -3.96
N ARG A 106 5.16 5.51 -3.07
CA ARG A 106 3.76 5.86 -3.29
C ARG A 106 3.67 6.82 -4.47
N PRO A 107 2.92 6.48 -5.53
CA PRO A 107 2.74 7.38 -6.64
C PRO A 107 2.16 8.72 -6.16
N SER A 108 2.73 9.84 -6.61
CA SER A 108 2.15 11.16 -6.31
C SER A 108 0.67 11.20 -6.69
N PHE A 109 -0.12 12.03 -6.01
CA PHE A 109 -1.54 12.21 -6.32
C PHE A 109 -1.78 12.48 -7.82
N LYS A 110 -0.95 13.34 -8.43
CA LYS A 110 -1.00 13.60 -9.87
C LYS A 110 -0.86 12.31 -10.69
N LYS A 111 0.09 11.44 -10.35
CA LYS A 111 0.34 10.18 -11.07
C LYS A 111 -0.79 9.17 -10.85
N GLN A 112 -1.36 9.11 -9.65
CA GLN A 112 -2.53 8.29 -9.35
C GLN A 112 -3.75 8.74 -10.16
N LEU A 113 -4.04 10.06 -10.17
CA LEU A 113 -5.11 10.64 -10.95
C LEU A 113 -4.92 10.36 -12.45
N GLN A 114 -3.73 10.60 -12.98
CA GLN A 114 -3.41 10.37 -14.39
C GLN A 114 -3.62 8.90 -14.79
N ASN A 115 -3.14 7.96 -14.01
CA ASN A 115 -3.33 6.53 -14.28
C ASN A 115 -4.82 6.15 -14.29
N ARG A 116 -5.61 6.60 -13.32
CA ARG A 116 -7.04 6.30 -13.28
C ARG A 116 -7.81 6.91 -14.46
N ILE A 117 -7.49 8.15 -14.82
CA ILE A 117 -8.08 8.82 -15.98
C ILE A 117 -7.74 8.10 -17.29
N ILE A 118 -6.50 7.64 -17.44
CA ILE A 118 -6.08 6.85 -18.61
C ILE A 118 -6.85 5.53 -18.70
N HIS A 119 -7.04 4.83 -17.60
CA HIS A 119 -7.70 3.52 -17.62
C HIS A 119 -9.23 3.60 -17.62
N LYS A 120 -9.81 4.43 -16.75
CA LYS A 120 -11.26 4.48 -16.51
C LYS A 120 -11.97 5.66 -17.21
N GLY A 121 -11.23 6.70 -17.63
CA GLY A 121 -11.79 7.95 -18.14
C GLY A 121 -12.47 8.85 -17.11
N PHE A 122 -12.69 8.35 -15.88
CA PHE A 122 -13.39 9.01 -14.79
C PHE A 122 -12.84 8.56 -13.44
N VAL A 123 -12.83 9.47 -12.45
CA VAL A 123 -12.51 9.19 -11.05
C VAL A 123 -13.19 10.21 -10.16
N SER A 124 -13.62 9.81 -8.98
CA SER A 124 -14.23 10.69 -7.98
C SER A 124 -13.43 10.79 -6.70
N SER A 125 -13.84 11.68 -5.80
CA SER A 125 -13.24 11.84 -4.47
C SER A 125 -13.49 10.66 -3.53
N GLU A 126 -14.41 9.76 -3.85
CA GLU A 126 -14.52 8.47 -3.16
C GLU A 126 -13.29 7.58 -3.39
N GLU A 127 -12.77 7.58 -4.63
CA GLU A 127 -11.57 6.83 -4.99
C GLU A 127 -10.27 7.60 -4.70
N LEU A 128 -10.30 8.93 -4.79
CA LEU A 128 -9.17 9.84 -4.55
C LEU A 128 -9.63 11.06 -3.74
N PRO A 129 -9.67 10.98 -2.40
CA PRO A 129 -10.15 12.05 -1.53
C PRO A 129 -9.44 13.40 -1.73
N GLU A 130 -8.18 13.38 -2.18
CA GLU A 130 -7.41 14.59 -2.47
C GLU A 130 -8.02 15.47 -3.59
N LEU A 131 -8.95 14.94 -4.40
CA LEU A 131 -9.71 15.72 -5.37
C LEU A 131 -10.56 16.81 -4.74
N LEU A 132 -10.96 16.68 -3.47
CA LEU A 132 -11.68 17.73 -2.74
C LEU A 132 -10.83 18.98 -2.49
N LYS A 133 -9.48 18.86 -2.56
CA LYS A 133 -8.55 20.00 -2.40
C LYS A 133 -8.49 20.81 -3.69
N GLN A 134 -9.36 21.82 -3.80
CA GLN A 134 -9.51 22.63 -5.01
C GLN A 134 -8.26 23.45 -5.39
N GLU A 135 -7.40 23.75 -4.42
CA GLU A 135 -6.15 24.49 -4.60
C GLU A 135 -5.23 23.91 -5.68
N ASN A 136 -5.28 22.60 -5.90
CA ASN A 136 -4.44 21.90 -6.87
C ASN A 136 -5.08 21.75 -8.27
N TRP A 137 -6.34 22.13 -8.46
CA TRP A 137 -7.07 21.84 -9.69
C TRP A 137 -6.48 22.51 -10.93
N GLU A 138 -6.07 23.77 -10.82
CA GLU A 138 -5.48 24.50 -11.95
C GLU A 138 -4.13 23.91 -12.38
N ILE A 139 -3.33 23.46 -11.43
CA ILE A 139 -2.05 22.79 -11.72
C ILE A 139 -2.32 21.44 -12.41
N LEU A 140 -3.29 20.68 -11.93
CA LEU A 140 -3.67 19.38 -12.50
C LEU A 140 -4.23 19.52 -13.92
N LYS A 141 -5.15 20.45 -14.15
CA LYS A 141 -5.73 20.73 -15.48
C LYS A 141 -4.67 21.15 -16.51
N LYS A 142 -3.66 21.91 -16.08
CA LYS A 142 -2.52 22.30 -16.95
C LYS A 142 -1.57 21.14 -17.23
N SER A 143 -1.44 20.20 -16.30
CA SER A 143 -0.43 19.14 -16.37
C SER A 143 -0.95 17.81 -16.92
N ILE A 144 -2.25 17.61 -16.98
CA ILE A 144 -2.89 16.41 -17.55
C ILE A 144 -3.78 16.86 -18.72
N LYS A 145 -3.41 16.40 -19.91
CA LYS A 145 -4.13 16.75 -21.14
C LYS A 145 -5.59 16.27 -21.07
N ASN A 146 -6.52 17.10 -21.54
CA ASN A 146 -7.96 16.82 -21.62
C ASN A 146 -8.65 16.56 -20.27
N LEU A 147 -7.98 16.85 -19.15
CA LEU A 147 -8.57 16.71 -17.82
C LEU A 147 -9.58 17.83 -17.57
N ARG A 148 -10.75 17.44 -17.08
CA ARG A 148 -11.74 18.33 -16.48
C ARG A 148 -11.97 17.89 -15.04
N ILE A 149 -12.19 18.85 -14.14
CA ILE A 149 -12.47 18.60 -12.73
C ILE A 149 -13.62 19.48 -12.32
N TRP A 150 -14.59 18.93 -11.60
CA TRP A 150 -15.75 19.63 -11.09
C TRP A 150 -16.13 19.16 -9.69
N LEU A 151 -16.99 19.90 -9.02
CA LEU A 151 -17.54 19.58 -7.71
C LEU A 151 -19.06 19.65 -7.77
N ILE A 152 -19.73 18.67 -7.19
CA ILE A 152 -21.17 18.69 -6.94
C ILE A 152 -21.38 18.70 -5.43
N TYR A 153 -22.35 19.49 -5.01
CA TYR A 153 -22.78 19.60 -3.63
C TYR A 153 -24.27 19.28 -3.53
N ASN A 154 -24.65 18.43 -2.57
CA ASN A 154 -26.04 18.11 -2.30
C ASN A 154 -26.26 17.80 -0.81
N LYS A 155 -27.14 18.56 -0.14
CA LYS A 155 -27.60 18.33 1.24
C LYS A 155 -26.48 18.06 2.28
N GLY A 156 -25.38 18.80 2.20
CA GLY A 156 -24.26 18.65 3.14
C GLY A 156 -23.13 17.73 2.67
N ASN A 157 -23.39 16.92 1.66
CA ASN A 157 -22.38 16.08 1.03
C ASN A 157 -21.80 16.75 -0.21
N SER A 158 -20.53 16.49 -0.49
CA SER A 158 -19.86 16.98 -1.69
C SER A 158 -19.03 15.86 -2.32
N ILE A 159 -19.02 15.83 -3.65
CA ILE A 159 -18.18 14.93 -4.43
C ILE A 159 -17.45 15.73 -5.49
N ALA A 160 -16.12 15.65 -5.47
CA ALA A 160 -15.28 16.13 -6.56
C ALA A 160 -15.08 14.98 -7.55
N TYR A 161 -15.07 15.28 -8.83
CA TYR A 161 -14.84 14.30 -9.88
C TYR A 161 -13.99 14.88 -10.99
N ALA A 162 -13.21 14.01 -11.60
CA ALA A 162 -12.34 14.32 -12.72
C ALA A 162 -12.61 13.34 -13.86
N TRP A 163 -12.55 13.84 -15.11
CA TRP A 163 -12.74 13.01 -16.30
C TRP A 163 -11.90 13.48 -17.47
N ASP A 164 -11.66 12.56 -18.40
CA ASP A 164 -11.09 12.85 -19.71
C ASP A 164 -12.21 13.27 -20.66
N CYS A 165 -12.21 14.54 -21.10
CA CYS A 165 -13.25 15.07 -21.96
C CYS A 165 -13.25 14.47 -23.38
N THR A 166 -12.28 13.66 -23.75
CA THR A 166 -12.27 12.90 -25.00
C THR A 166 -12.95 11.55 -24.87
N LYS A 167 -13.11 11.04 -23.64
CA LYS A 167 -13.72 9.73 -23.36
C LYS A 167 -15.14 9.82 -22.85
N LEU A 168 -15.46 10.90 -22.12
CA LEU A 168 -16.76 11.13 -21.52
C LEU A 168 -17.19 12.59 -21.74
N SER A 169 -18.43 12.78 -22.10
CA SER A 169 -19.05 14.11 -22.09
C SER A 169 -19.21 14.61 -20.65
N GLU A 170 -19.38 15.92 -20.50
CA GLU A 170 -19.63 16.53 -19.19
C GLU A 170 -20.91 15.99 -18.54
N GLN A 171 -21.96 15.77 -19.33
CA GLN A 171 -23.22 15.23 -18.83
C GLN A 171 -23.08 13.80 -18.29
N GLU A 172 -22.34 12.95 -18.98
CA GLU A 172 -22.07 11.57 -18.54
C GLU A 172 -21.23 11.53 -17.27
N ALA A 173 -20.18 12.36 -17.21
CA ALA A 173 -19.32 12.47 -16.02
C ALA A 173 -20.12 12.98 -14.81
N ARG A 174 -20.94 14.01 -15.01
CA ARG A 174 -21.83 14.55 -13.97
C ARG A 174 -22.83 13.52 -13.46
N LYS A 175 -23.50 12.80 -14.36
CA LYS A 175 -24.46 11.76 -14.00
C LYS A 175 -23.81 10.64 -13.16
N LYS A 176 -22.58 10.23 -13.51
CA LYS A 176 -21.81 9.26 -12.70
C LYS A 176 -21.53 9.78 -11.29
N ALA A 177 -21.11 11.04 -11.15
CA ALA A 177 -20.84 11.65 -9.86
C ALA A 177 -22.13 11.84 -9.02
N GLU A 178 -23.25 12.22 -9.64
CA GLU A 178 -24.55 12.35 -8.99
C GLU A 178 -25.04 11.00 -8.45
N LEU A 179 -24.84 9.90 -9.20
CA LEU A 179 -25.20 8.56 -8.74
C LEU A 179 -24.36 8.14 -7.51
N GLN A 180 -23.07 8.42 -7.49
CA GLN A 180 -22.21 8.15 -6.33
C GLN A 180 -22.64 9.00 -5.13
N LEU A 181 -22.93 10.28 -5.33
CA LEU A 181 -23.38 11.19 -4.27
C LEU A 181 -24.71 10.76 -3.64
N LEU A 182 -25.58 10.06 -4.38
CA LEU A 182 -26.84 9.52 -3.86
C LEU A 182 -26.62 8.25 -3.02
N MET A 183 -25.50 7.57 -3.17
CA MET A 183 -25.14 6.36 -2.41
C MET A 183 -24.39 6.65 -1.10
N MET A 184 -23.93 7.90 -0.93
CA MET A 184 -23.30 8.41 0.31
C MET A 184 -24.33 8.79 1.36
#